data_390b432828ba9eb36d83c713ef62b5b0
#
_entry.id   390b432828ba9eb36d83c713ef62b5b0
#
_cell.length_a   1.000
_cell.length_b   1.000
_cell.length_c   1.000
_cell.angle_alpha   90.00
_cell.angle_beta   90.00
_cell.angle_gamma   90.00
#
_symmetry.space_group_name_H-M   'P 1'
#
loop_
_entity.id
_entity.type
_entity.pdbx_description
1 polymer ?
#
loop_
_entity_poly.entity_id
_entity_poly.type
_entity_poly.pdbx_seq_one_letter_code
_entity_poly.pdbx_strand_id
1 'polypeptide(L)'
;MSKLDASTLKISMFSYFKTSGKNKQAYTIAFYNLENLFDTKNDPTILDDDFTATGKKNWTYYRYKRKIKKLSSVIAQLGTKRSFYSPALIGVAEVENNLVLNDLISANNLKNEHYGVVHYDSPDERGIDVALLYKKELFELLHSETFTLYLEAENGERDFTRDILLVQGNLNDELVHILINHWPSRRSGNDITEEKRIKAAELATSIVHKINSEYPDAKIIVMGDFNDDPTSKSVKKHLVNDTFYNPMERLINTGYGTLNHKKTWHLFDQIIFSKNFIKIEDKKHSFKYADVFDEHFLKEWKGKYKGNPFRTYIGKWYQGGFSDHFPVYVYLKKN
;
A
#
# COMPACT_ATOMS: atom_id res chain seq x y z
N MET A 1 -17.78 42.05 1.95
CA MET A 1 -17.46 40.68 2.30
C MET A 1 -16.55 40.13 1.18
N SER A 2 -15.23 40.18 1.37
CA SER A 2 -14.23 39.78 0.41
C SER A 2 -14.05 38.25 0.43
N LYS A 3 -14.14 37.63 -0.73
CA LYS A 3 -13.80 36.21 -0.93
C LYS A 3 -12.31 36.01 -0.61
N LEU A 4 -12.02 35.33 0.48
CA LEU A 4 -10.69 34.82 0.76
C LEU A 4 -10.36 33.72 -0.26
N ASP A 5 -9.30 33.92 -1.03
CA ASP A 5 -8.84 33.05 -2.10
C ASP A 5 -8.28 31.74 -1.53
N ALA A 6 -8.74 30.61 -2.07
CA ALA A 6 -8.29 29.26 -1.68
C ALA A 6 -6.78 29.02 -1.83
N SER A 7 -6.08 29.87 -2.63
CA SER A 7 -4.63 29.85 -2.79
C SER A 7 -3.89 30.31 -1.53
N THR A 8 -4.46 31.23 -0.76
CA THR A 8 -3.85 31.78 0.46
C THR A 8 -3.89 30.77 1.62
N LEU A 9 -4.92 29.90 1.67
CA LEU A 9 -4.99 28.83 2.68
C LEU A 9 -3.95 27.72 2.43
N LYS A 10 -3.61 27.44 1.15
CA LYS A 10 -2.54 26.47 0.80
C LYS A 10 -1.16 26.96 1.28
N ILE A 11 -0.87 28.25 1.18
CA ILE A 11 0.43 28.82 1.57
C ILE A 11 0.63 28.85 3.10
N SER A 12 -0.43 29.07 3.87
CA SER A 12 -0.34 29.16 5.35
C SER A 12 -0.10 27.79 6.02
N MET A 13 -0.60 26.69 5.46
CA MET A 13 -0.36 25.33 6.00
C MET A 13 1.04 24.79 5.67
N PHE A 14 1.67 25.24 4.57
CA PHE A 14 3.03 24.85 4.21
C PHE A 14 4.11 25.56 5.03
N SER A 15 3.82 26.72 5.60
CA SER A 15 4.80 27.52 6.35
C SER A 15 5.08 27.00 7.77
N TYR A 16 4.19 26.23 8.38
CA TYR A 16 4.35 25.73 9.76
C TYR A 16 5.36 24.57 9.89
N PHE A 17 5.80 23.95 8.78
CA PHE A 17 6.70 22.78 8.80
C PHE A 17 8.05 23.04 8.10
N LYS A 18 8.45 24.29 7.90
CA LYS A 18 9.61 24.64 7.07
C LYS A 18 10.98 24.51 7.73
N THR A 19 11.09 24.09 8.98
CA THR A 19 12.40 23.92 9.66
C THR A 19 12.40 22.77 10.66
N SER A 20 12.31 21.52 10.22
CA SER A 20 12.86 20.44 11.02
C SER A 20 13.78 19.60 10.16
N GLY A 21 15.07 19.59 10.48
CA GLY A 21 16.03 18.66 9.92
C GLY A 21 15.51 17.22 10.04
N LYS A 22 15.99 16.32 9.18
CA LYS A 22 15.63 14.89 9.21
C LYS A 22 15.74 14.34 10.62
N ASN A 23 14.68 13.73 11.13
CA ASN A 23 14.62 13.21 12.50
C ASN A 23 14.99 11.73 12.51
N LYS A 24 16.01 11.34 13.27
CA LYS A 24 16.43 9.95 13.46
C LYS A 24 15.39 9.09 14.20
N GLN A 25 14.45 9.71 14.92
CA GLN A 25 13.34 9.04 15.62
C GLN A 25 12.05 8.98 14.78
N ALA A 26 12.08 9.45 13.53
CA ALA A 26 10.95 9.40 12.61
C ALA A 26 11.07 8.16 11.72
N TYR A 27 10.07 7.30 11.77
CA TYR A 27 9.97 6.06 10.99
C TYR A 27 8.89 6.21 9.94
N THR A 28 9.23 5.94 8.69
CA THR A 28 8.25 5.90 7.60
C THR A 28 7.66 4.51 7.49
N ILE A 29 6.35 4.41 7.47
CA ILE A 29 5.59 3.23 7.09
C ILE A 29 4.90 3.56 5.77
N ALA A 30 4.97 2.68 4.78
CA ALA A 30 4.44 2.93 3.45
C ALA A 30 3.60 1.77 2.92
N PHE A 31 2.74 2.06 1.96
CA PHE A 31 2.08 1.05 1.13
C PHE A 31 2.17 1.45 -0.34
N TYR A 32 2.39 0.48 -1.23
CA TYR A 32 2.49 0.70 -2.66
C TYR A 32 1.95 -0.48 -3.47
N ASN A 33 0.90 -0.28 -4.26
CA ASN A 33 0.49 -1.23 -5.29
C ASN A 33 1.48 -1.11 -6.46
N LEU A 34 2.12 -2.22 -6.84
CA LEU A 34 3.21 -2.25 -7.81
C LEU A 34 2.75 -2.44 -9.27
N GLU A 35 1.44 -2.48 -9.52
CA GLU A 35 0.84 -2.71 -10.84
C GLU A 35 1.42 -3.95 -11.53
N ASN A 36 0.94 -5.15 -11.15
CA ASN A 36 1.25 -6.42 -11.79
C ASN A 36 2.78 -6.65 -11.96
N LEU A 37 3.50 -6.74 -10.85
CA LEU A 37 4.92 -7.06 -10.86
C LEU A 37 5.12 -8.57 -11.03
N PHE A 38 5.06 -9.02 -12.28
CA PHE A 38 5.35 -10.41 -12.69
C PHE A 38 6.82 -10.56 -13.07
N ASP A 39 7.35 -11.77 -12.98
CA ASP A 39 8.60 -12.13 -13.63
C ASP A 39 8.38 -12.30 -15.15
N THR A 40 9.19 -13.05 -15.86
CA THR A 40 9.07 -13.21 -17.32
C THR A 40 8.83 -14.65 -17.75
N LYS A 41 8.61 -15.54 -16.79
CA LYS A 41 8.35 -16.96 -17.02
C LYS A 41 6.86 -17.21 -16.88
N ASN A 42 6.34 -18.12 -17.66
CA ASN A 42 4.95 -18.53 -17.53
C ASN A 42 4.83 -19.59 -16.42
N ASP A 43 3.97 -19.36 -15.45
CA ASP A 43 3.58 -20.39 -14.49
C ASP A 43 2.24 -21.01 -14.95
N PRO A 44 2.21 -22.32 -15.30
CA PRO A 44 0.99 -22.95 -15.80
C PRO A 44 -0.12 -23.07 -14.77
N THR A 45 0.11 -22.71 -13.51
CA THR A 45 -0.87 -22.78 -12.41
C THR A 45 -1.62 -21.49 -12.17
N ILE A 46 -1.19 -20.37 -12.80
CA ILE A 46 -1.78 -19.04 -12.66
C ILE A 46 -2.03 -18.38 -14.02
N LEU A 47 -2.81 -17.31 -14.05
CA LEU A 47 -3.17 -16.60 -15.29
C LEU A 47 -2.17 -15.46 -15.60
N ASP A 48 -0.90 -15.79 -15.77
CA ASP A 48 0.18 -14.85 -16.07
C ASP A 48 0.65 -14.84 -17.55
N ASP A 49 0.03 -15.68 -18.42
CA ASP A 49 0.39 -15.83 -19.85
C ASP A 49 0.60 -14.50 -20.59
N ASP A 50 -0.17 -13.48 -20.23
CA ASP A 50 -0.06 -12.14 -20.82
C ASP A 50 1.30 -11.48 -20.49
N PHE A 51 1.95 -11.85 -19.37
CA PHE A 51 3.17 -11.26 -18.83
C PHE A 51 4.43 -12.06 -19.19
N THR A 52 4.47 -12.61 -20.39
CA THR A 52 5.64 -13.27 -20.98
C THR A 52 6.18 -12.49 -22.17
N ALA A 53 7.38 -12.88 -22.66
CA ALA A 53 7.99 -12.23 -23.82
C ALA A 53 7.14 -12.36 -25.10
N THR A 54 6.36 -13.44 -25.22
CA THR A 54 5.46 -13.74 -26.36
C THR A 54 4.00 -13.46 -26.04
N GLY A 55 3.66 -13.17 -24.78
CA GLY A 55 2.30 -12.84 -24.33
C GLY A 55 1.82 -11.48 -24.83
N LYS A 56 0.53 -11.18 -24.62
CA LYS A 56 -0.12 -9.94 -25.10
C LYS A 56 0.55 -8.66 -24.59
N LYS A 57 1.22 -8.70 -23.44
CA LYS A 57 1.96 -7.57 -22.87
C LYS A 57 3.37 -7.46 -23.44
N ASN A 58 3.86 -8.48 -24.14
CA ASN A 58 5.25 -8.55 -24.59
C ASN A 58 6.20 -8.20 -23.43
N TRP A 59 6.03 -8.94 -22.30
CA TRP A 59 6.74 -8.67 -21.05
C TRP A 59 8.13 -9.29 -21.09
N THR A 60 9.06 -8.57 -21.72
CA THR A 60 10.45 -9.01 -21.88
C THR A 60 11.26 -8.77 -20.61
N TYR A 61 12.37 -9.51 -20.45
CA TYR A 61 13.34 -9.31 -19.38
C TYR A 61 13.82 -7.84 -19.26
N TYR A 62 13.98 -7.13 -20.38
CA TYR A 62 14.33 -5.71 -20.37
C TYR A 62 13.25 -4.85 -19.73
N ARG A 63 11.97 -5.08 -20.06
CA ARG A 63 10.85 -4.37 -19.46
C ARG A 63 10.72 -4.65 -17.96
N TYR A 64 10.86 -5.91 -17.58
CA TYR A 64 10.89 -6.36 -16.19
C TYR A 64 12.00 -5.65 -15.39
N LYS A 65 13.26 -5.73 -15.82
CA LYS A 65 14.39 -5.09 -15.12
C LYS A 65 14.24 -3.56 -15.06
N ARG A 66 13.64 -2.95 -16.08
CA ARG A 66 13.31 -1.52 -16.07
C ARG A 66 12.26 -1.19 -15.03
N LYS A 67 11.23 -2.02 -14.86
CA LYS A 67 10.19 -1.85 -13.84
C LYS A 67 10.80 -2.00 -12.45
N ILE A 68 11.57 -3.05 -12.19
CA ILE A 68 12.30 -3.24 -10.92
C ILE A 68 13.14 -2.01 -10.58
N LYS A 69 13.94 -1.49 -11.53
CA LYS A 69 14.73 -0.27 -11.32
C LYS A 69 13.86 0.95 -10.95
N LYS A 70 12.72 1.13 -11.59
CA LYS A 70 11.81 2.24 -11.33
C LYS A 70 11.14 2.11 -9.97
N LEU A 71 10.57 0.95 -9.65
CA LEU A 71 9.92 0.71 -8.36
C LEU A 71 10.90 0.86 -7.21
N SER A 72 12.11 0.30 -7.31
CA SER A 72 13.14 0.46 -6.29
C SER A 72 13.55 1.92 -6.09
N SER A 73 13.56 2.74 -7.16
CA SER A 73 13.86 4.17 -7.05
C SER A 73 12.75 4.96 -6.34
N VAL A 74 11.50 4.54 -6.46
CA VAL A 74 10.37 5.13 -5.72
C VAL A 74 10.49 4.79 -4.25
N ILE A 75 10.63 3.50 -3.93
CA ILE A 75 10.71 3.00 -2.55
C ILE A 75 11.85 3.68 -1.79
N ALA A 76 13.02 3.82 -2.40
CA ALA A 76 14.17 4.48 -1.79
C ALA A 76 13.92 5.96 -1.42
N GLN A 77 12.94 6.61 -2.05
CA GLN A 77 12.63 8.03 -1.83
C GLN A 77 11.44 8.26 -0.90
N LEU A 78 10.64 7.20 -0.61
CA LEU A 78 9.47 7.35 0.24
C LEU A 78 9.84 7.87 1.62
N GLY A 79 9.23 8.97 2.03
CA GLY A 79 9.40 9.53 3.35
C GLY A 79 10.75 10.23 3.63
N THR A 80 11.73 10.18 2.72
CA THR A 80 13.09 10.72 2.96
C THR A 80 13.16 12.25 3.12
N LYS A 81 12.08 12.95 2.86
CA LYS A 81 11.99 14.39 3.13
C LYS A 81 11.96 14.73 4.64
N ARG A 82 11.52 13.79 5.48
CA ARG A 82 11.34 13.98 6.92
C ARG A 82 12.04 12.92 7.77
N SER A 83 12.08 11.68 7.29
CA SER A 83 12.83 10.60 7.93
C SER A 83 14.29 10.61 7.46
N PHE A 84 15.18 10.18 8.35
CA PHE A 84 16.59 9.96 8.00
C PHE A 84 16.77 8.71 7.14
N TYR A 85 15.85 7.76 7.28
CA TYR A 85 15.88 6.44 6.65
C TYR A 85 14.85 6.34 5.53
N SER A 86 15.07 5.44 4.56
CA SER A 86 14.01 4.89 3.71
C SER A 86 12.97 4.16 4.59
N PRO A 87 11.79 3.81 4.08
CA PRO A 87 10.72 3.27 4.94
C PRO A 87 11.17 2.08 5.79
N ALA A 88 10.77 2.08 7.07
CA ALA A 88 11.02 0.96 7.97
C ALA A 88 10.19 -0.28 7.59
N LEU A 89 8.95 -0.04 7.16
CA LEU A 89 7.99 -1.06 6.74
C LEU A 89 7.30 -0.60 5.46
N ILE A 90 7.13 -1.52 4.50
CA ILE A 90 6.43 -1.25 3.24
C ILE A 90 5.53 -2.44 2.91
N GLY A 91 4.21 -2.25 3.01
CA GLY A 91 3.27 -3.16 2.40
C GLY A 91 3.28 -2.98 0.88
N VAL A 92 3.28 -4.05 0.13
CA VAL A 92 3.17 -4.02 -1.33
C VAL A 92 2.06 -4.96 -1.78
N ALA A 93 1.46 -4.65 -2.93
CA ALA A 93 0.46 -5.49 -3.58
C ALA A 93 0.77 -5.64 -5.07
N GLU A 94 0.11 -6.62 -5.69
CA GLU A 94 0.28 -7.02 -7.08
C GLU A 94 1.70 -7.49 -7.38
N VAL A 95 2.22 -8.36 -6.52
CA VAL A 95 3.49 -9.07 -6.68
C VAL A 95 3.22 -10.54 -6.95
N GLU A 96 3.97 -11.13 -7.86
CA GLU A 96 3.76 -12.53 -8.26
C GLU A 96 4.35 -13.52 -7.25
N ASN A 97 5.61 -13.34 -6.87
CA ASN A 97 6.34 -14.35 -6.12
C ASN A 97 7.57 -13.78 -5.36
N ASN A 98 8.22 -14.62 -4.58
CA ASN A 98 9.44 -14.26 -3.85
C ASN A 98 10.60 -13.83 -4.76
N LEU A 99 10.66 -14.32 -6.01
CA LEU A 99 11.74 -13.98 -6.95
C LEU A 99 11.67 -12.48 -7.29
N VAL A 100 10.49 -11.97 -7.68
CA VAL A 100 10.33 -10.55 -8.04
C VAL A 100 10.59 -9.63 -6.86
N LEU A 101 10.22 -10.06 -5.64
CA LEU A 101 10.48 -9.30 -4.41
C LEU A 101 11.97 -9.25 -4.07
N ASN A 102 12.69 -10.38 -4.19
CA ASN A 102 14.14 -10.43 -3.99
C ASN A 102 14.88 -9.60 -5.05
N ASP A 103 14.46 -9.64 -6.32
CA ASP A 103 15.00 -8.78 -7.37
C ASP A 103 14.77 -7.28 -7.05
N LEU A 104 13.60 -6.94 -6.49
CA LEU A 104 13.26 -5.57 -6.10
C LEU A 104 14.17 -5.05 -4.98
N ILE A 105 14.32 -5.80 -3.89
CA ILE A 105 15.15 -5.37 -2.75
C ILE A 105 16.65 -5.44 -3.06
N SER A 106 17.07 -6.27 -4.02
CA SER A 106 18.46 -6.36 -4.49
C SER A 106 18.81 -5.34 -5.56
N ALA A 107 17.83 -4.56 -6.04
CA ALA A 107 18.08 -3.52 -7.03
C ALA A 107 19.01 -2.41 -6.48
N ASN A 108 19.78 -1.75 -7.36
CA ASN A 108 20.81 -0.79 -6.97
C ASN A 108 20.36 0.30 -5.97
N ASN A 109 19.09 0.69 -6.01
CA ASN A 109 18.55 1.72 -5.12
C ASN A 109 18.24 1.20 -3.71
N LEU A 110 18.10 -0.12 -3.52
CA LEU A 110 17.67 -0.75 -2.26
C LEU A 110 18.68 -1.75 -1.69
N LYS A 111 19.64 -2.23 -2.48
CA LYS A 111 20.56 -3.33 -2.09
C LYS A 111 21.34 -3.07 -0.78
N ASN A 112 21.58 -1.81 -0.44
CA ASN A 112 22.27 -1.41 0.80
C ASN A 112 21.29 -1.03 1.93
N GLU A 113 19.99 -1.18 1.71
CA GLU A 113 18.96 -0.82 2.68
C GLU A 113 18.55 -2.02 3.56
N HIS A 114 19.15 -3.19 3.32
CA HIS A 114 19.02 -4.46 4.07
C HIS A 114 17.58 -4.88 4.35
N TYR A 115 16.71 -4.77 3.33
CA TYR A 115 15.33 -5.22 3.47
C TYR A 115 15.22 -6.74 3.61
N GLY A 116 14.31 -7.18 4.50
CA GLY A 116 13.74 -8.51 4.52
C GLY A 116 12.39 -8.52 3.81
N VAL A 117 11.91 -9.72 3.49
CA VAL A 117 10.63 -9.95 2.80
C VAL A 117 9.80 -10.94 3.61
N VAL A 118 8.50 -10.68 3.74
CA VAL A 118 7.49 -11.66 4.15
C VAL A 118 6.47 -11.76 3.02
N HIS A 119 6.32 -12.95 2.46
CA HIS A 119 5.41 -13.23 1.34
C HIS A 119 4.92 -14.67 1.41
N TYR A 120 3.69 -14.88 1.00
CA TYR A 120 3.04 -16.17 0.80
C TYR A 120 2.23 -16.11 -0.48
N ASP A 121 2.22 -17.21 -1.23
CA ASP A 121 1.34 -17.36 -2.38
C ASP A 121 -0.11 -17.46 -1.89
N SER A 122 -1.01 -16.72 -2.53
CA SER A 122 -2.44 -16.72 -2.25
C SER A 122 -3.20 -17.49 -3.34
N PRO A 123 -4.47 -17.84 -3.10
CA PRO A 123 -5.26 -18.56 -4.12
C PRO A 123 -5.76 -17.69 -5.27
N ASP A 124 -5.35 -16.41 -5.41
CA ASP A 124 -5.77 -15.56 -6.53
C ASP A 124 -5.33 -16.18 -7.87
N GLU A 125 -6.28 -16.42 -8.77
CA GLU A 125 -6.03 -17.09 -10.05
C GLU A 125 -5.02 -16.35 -10.96
N ARG A 126 -4.84 -15.05 -10.77
CA ARG A 126 -3.86 -14.26 -11.52
C ARG A 126 -2.44 -14.40 -10.98
N GLY A 127 -2.27 -15.05 -9.81
CA GLY A 127 -0.99 -15.17 -9.14
C GLY A 127 -0.43 -13.81 -8.71
N ILE A 128 -1.27 -12.97 -8.11
CA ILE A 128 -0.82 -11.70 -7.53
C ILE A 128 -1.13 -11.67 -6.04
N ASP A 129 -0.15 -11.29 -5.26
CA ASP A 129 -0.17 -11.36 -3.82
C ASP A 129 0.10 -10.01 -3.15
N VAL A 130 0.08 -10.04 -1.82
CA VAL A 130 0.58 -8.98 -0.95
C VAL A 130 1.86 -9.44 -0.26
N ALA A 131 2.72 -8.48 0.10
CA ALA A 131 3.93 -8.76 0.84
C ALA A 131 4.30 -7.61 1.78
N LEU A 132 5.16 -7.88 2.76
CA LEU A 132 5.81 -6.88 3.58
C LEU A 132 7.32 -6.86 3.28
N LEU A 133 7.84 -5.68 2.93
CA LEU A 133 9.27 -5.38 2.96
C LEU A 133 9.58 -4.66 4.26
N TYR A 134 10.62 -5.08 4.98
CA TYR A 134 10.98 -4.48 6.27
C TYR A 134 12.48 -4.29 6.41
N LYS A 135 12.92 -3.18 7.02
CA LYS A 135 14.32 -2.95 7.35
C LYS A 135 14.74 -3.81 8.52
N LYS A 136 15.70 -4.73 8.32
CA LYS A 136 16.17 -5.67 9.34
C LYS A 136 16.79 -4.98 10.56
N GLU A 137 17.36 -3.78 10.41
CA GLU A 137 17.90 -3.02 11.52
C GLU A 137 16.83 -2.32 12.37
N LEU A 138 15.60 -2.18 11.86
CA LEU A 138 14.51 -1.44 12.52
C LEU A 138 13.34 -2.33 12.92
N PHE A 139 13.22 -3.51 12.32
CA PHE A 139 12.11 -4.42 12.55
C PHE A 139 12.60 -5.85 12.71
N GLU A 140 12.31 -6.43 13.85
CA GLU A 140 12.52 -7.85 14.16
C GLU A 140 11.23 -8.62 13.87
N LEU A 141 11.25 -9.49 12.88
CA LEU A 141 10.13 -10.36 12.53
C LEU A 141 9.99 -11.46 13.60
N LEU A 142 8.81 -11.58 14.21
CA LEU A 142 8.50 -12.61 15.21
C LEU A 142 7.60 -13.71 14.66
N HIS A 143 6.53 -13.33 13.94
CA HIS A 143 5.55 -14.26 13.40
C HIS A 143 4.90 -13.69 12.13
N SER A 144 4.45 -14.58 11.24
CA SER A 144 3.60 -14.23 10.12
C SER A 144 2.69 -15.37 9.72
N GLU A 145 1.47 -15.04 9.30
CA GLU A 145 0.47 -15.99 8.81
C GLU A 145 -0.46 -15.32 7.80
N THR A 146 -1.16 -16.11 7.01
CA THR A 146 -2.16 -15.62 6.04
C THR A 146 -3.57 -16.02 6.45
N PHE A 147 -4.55 -15.22 6.04
CA PHE A 147 -5.97 -15.48 6.23
C PHE A 147 -6.67 -15.41 4.88
N THR A 148 -7.21 -16.54 4.48
CA THR A 148 -7.89 -16.67 3.19
C THR A 148 -9.29 -16.07 3.26
N LEU A 149 -9.57 -15.13 2.34
CA LEU A 149 -10.91 -14.59 2.13
C LEU A 149 -11.72 -15.57 1.31
N TYR A 150 -12.77 -16.12 1.90
CA TYR A 150 -13.70 -17.00 1.20
C TYR A 150 -14.83 -16.20 0.54
N LEU A 151 -14.87 -16.25 -0.78
CA LEU A 151 -15.91 -15.61 -1.60
C LEU A 151 -16.57 -16.65 -2.49
N GLU A 152 -17.83 -16.37 -2.86
CA GLU A 152 -18.59 -17.14 -3.82
C GLU A 152 -19.01 -16.27 -5.00
N ALA A 153 -18.94 -16.81 -6.21
CA ALA A 153 -19.48 -16.21 -7.41
C ALA A 153 -21.02 -16.41 -7.47
N GLU A 154 -21.69 -15.71 -8.37
CA GLU A 154 -23.15 -15.80 -8.52
C GLU A 154 -23.65 -17.22 -8.85
N ASN A 155 -22.81 -18.04 -9.46
CA ASN A 155 -23.13 -19.46 -9.80
C ASN A 155 -22.89 -20.43 -8.62
N GLY A 156 -22.48 -19.93 -7.45
CA GLY A 156 -22.19 -20.73 -6.25
C GLY A 156 -20.78 -21.34 -6.23
N GLU A 157 -19.94 -21.09 -7.24
CA GLU A 157 -18.56 -21.55 -7.24
C GLU A 157 -17.69 -20.62 -6.39
N ARG A 158 -16.56 -21.15 -5.92
CA ARG A 158 -15.59 -20.36 -5.17
C ARG A 158 -14.98 -19.27 -6.07
N ASP A 159 -14.99 -18.03 -5.60
CA ASP A 159 -14.31 -16.89 -6.21
C ASP A 159 -12.98 -16.66 -5.47
N PHE A 160 -11.88 -17.01 -6.12
CA PHE A 160 -10.56 -16.94 -5.54
C PHE A 160 -10.02 -15.50 -5.54
N THR A 161 -9.35 -15.14 -4.45
CA THR A 161 -8.77 -13.81 -4.27
C THR A 161 -7.57 -13.87 -3.33
N ARG A 162 -6.91 -12.72 -3.12
CA ARG A 162 -5.73 -12.58 -2.28
C ARG A 162 -6.06 -12.81 -0.81
N ASP A 163 -5.12 -13.42 -0.12
CA ASP A 163 -5.15 -13.54 1.33
C ASP A 163 -4.85 -12.20 2.02
N ILE A 164 -5.27 -12.06 3.27
CA ILE A 164 -4.78 -11.00 4.16
C ILE A 164 -3.52 -11.54 4.85
N LEU A 165 -2.41 -10.83 4.74
CA LEU A 165 -1.16 -11.18 5.40
C LEU A 165 -1.08 -10.47 6.76
N LEU A 166 -0.95 -11.24 7.84
CA LEU A 166 -0.61 -10.75 9.17
C LEU A 166 0.89 -10.94 9.41
N VAL A 167 1.54 -9.87 9.86
CA VAL A 167 2.93 -9.89 10.31
C VAL A 167 3.00 -9.29 11.72
N GLN A 168 3.65 -9.99 12.63
CA GLN A 168 3.92 -9.55 13.99
C GLN A 168 5.42 -9.38 14.19
N GLY A 169 5.83 -8.28 14.81
CA GLY A 169 7.25 -8.04 15.09
C GLY A 169 7.50 -6.80 15.92
N ASN A 170 8.76 -6.62 16.31
CA ASN A 170 9.20 -5.49 17.10
C ASN A 170 9.71 -4.38 16.17
N LEU A 171 8.97 -3.28 16.04
CA LEU A 171 9.45 -2.05 15.39
C LEU A 171 10.25 -1.26 16.42
N ASN A 172 11.57 -1.32 16.31
CA ASN A 172 12.47 -0.62 17.23
C ASN A 172 12.04 -0.82 18.70
N ASP A 173 11.99 -2.08 19.14
CA ASP A 173 11.61 -2.59 20.48
C ASP A 173 10.12 -2.41 20.86
N GLU A 174 9.25 -2.00 19.96
CA GLU A 174 7.82 -1.97 20.22
C GLU A 174 7.08 -3.01 19.39
N LEU A 175 6.35 -3.91 20.07
CA LEU A 175 5.53 -4.92 19.41
C LEU A 175 4.42 -4.26 18.59
N VAL A 176 4.36 -4.57 17.30
CA VAL A 176 3.33 -4.12 16.37
C VAL A 176 2.79 -5.28 15.55
N HIS A 177 1.52 -5.20 15.19
CA HIS A 177 0.86 -6.15 14.31
C HIS A 177 0.48 -5.41 13.02
N ILE A 178 0.75 -6.02 11.87
CA ILE A 178 0.60 -5.37 10.56
C ILE A 178 -0.25 -6.29 9.69
N LEU A 179 -1.40 -5.80 9.24
CA LEU A 179 -2.25 -6.48 8.26
C LEU A 179 -2.03 -5.83 6.90
N ILE A 180 -1.59 -6.62 5.91
CA ILE A 180 -1.44 -6.18 4.53
C ILE A 180 -2.58 -6.76 3.70
N ASN A 181 -3.26 -5.89 2.96
CA ASN A 181 -4.52 -6.18 2.27
C ASN A 181 -4.44 -5.82 0.79
N HIS A 182 -5.13 -6.60 -0.06
CA HIS A 182 -5.51 -6.19 -1.39
C HIS A 182 -6.91 -6.73 -1.68
N TRP A 183 -7.92 -5.89 -1.46
CA TRP A 183 -9.33 -6.29 -1.53
C TRP A 183 -9.85 -6.49 -2.96
N PRO A 184 -11.00 -7.16 -3.15
CA PRO A 184 -11.61 -7.35 -4.46
C PRO A 184 -11.85 -6.06 -5.22
N SER A 185 -11.45 -6.03 -6.50
CA SER A 185 -11.52 -4.84 -7.33
C SER A 185 -12.96 -4.50 -7.76
N ARG A 186 -13.18 -3.26 -8.22
CA ARG A 186 -14.48 -2.77 -8.74
C ARG A 186 -14.74 -3.13 -10.21
N ARG A 187 -14.00 -4.08 -10.82
CA ARG A 187 -14.07 -4.38 -12.26
C ARG A 187 -15.46 -4.78 -12.74
N SER A 188 -16.19 -5.57 -11.96
CA SER A 188 -17.55 -6.00 -12.28
C SER A 188 -18.63 -4.97 -11.90
N GLY A 189 -18.24 -3.75 -11.52
CA GLY A 189 -19.12 -2.71 -11.02
C GLY A 189 -19.05 -2.57 -9.51
N ASN A 190 -19.23 -1.34 -9.03
CA ASN A 190 -19.08 -1.05 -7.59
C ASN A 190 -20.11 -1.78 -6.75
N ASP A 191 -21.37 -1.75 -7.17
CA ASP A 191 -22.50 -2.28 -6.41
C ASP A 191 -22.41 -3.82 -6.26
N ILE A 192 -22.01 -4.52 -7.34
CA ILE A 192 -21.81 -5.98 -7.33
C ILE A 192 -20.65 -6.38 -6.42
N THR A 193 -19.58 -5.59 -6.40
CA THR A 193 -18.34 -5.93 -5.69
C THR A 193 -18.27 -5.36 -4.27
N GLU A 194 -19.20 -4.49 -3.85
CA GLU A 194 -19.22 -3.91 -2.52
C GLU A 194 -19.32 -4.97 -1.42
N GLU A 195 -20.21 -5.95 -1.58
CA GLU A 195 -20.38 -7.03 -0.61
C GLU A 195 -19.10 -7.88 -0.43
N LYS A 196 -18.32 -8.09 -1.52
CA LYS A 196 -17.03 -8.78 -1.44
C LYS A 196 -16.02 -8.00 -0.61
N ARG A 197 -16.01 -6.68 -0.74
CA ARG A 197 -15.14 -5.81 0.07
C ARG A 197 -15.62 -5.68 1.51
N ILE A 198 -16.92 -5.74 1.76
CA ILE A 198 -17.47 -5.83 3.12
C ILE A 198 -16.99 -7.12 3.79
N LYS A 199 -17.09 -8.28 3.13
CA LYS A 199 -16.55 -9.56 3.64
C LYS A 199 -15.05 -9.48 3.93
N ALA A 200 -14.27 -8.79 3.08
CA ALA A 200 -12.84 -8.57 3.33
C ALA A 200 -12.60 -7.70 4.58
N ALA A 201 -13.41 -6.66 4.76
CA ALA A 201 -13.36 -5.81 5.96
C ALA A 201 -13.72 -6.58 7.23
N GLU A 202 -14.74 -7.44 7.18
CA GLU A 202 -15.17 -8.30 8.28
C GLU A 202 -14.09 -9.32 8.66
N LEU A 203 -13.42 -9.93 7.65
CA LEU A 203 -12.28 -10.82 7.89
C LEU A 203 -11.13 -10.05 8.57
N ALA A 204 -10.75 -8.88 8.06
CA ALA A 204 -9.72 -8.05 8.68
C ALA A 204 -10.09 -7.68 10.13
N THR A 205 -11.35 -7.33 10.39
CA THR A 205 -11.87 -7.03 11.74
C THR A 205 -11.82 -8.27 12.65
N SER A 206 -12.12 -9.46 12.16
CA SER A 206 -12.02 -10.70 12.93
C SER A 206 -10.58 -11.02 13.35
N ILE A 207 -9.62 -10.76 12.45
CA ILE A 207 -8.18 -10.88 12.75
C ILE A 207 -7.77 -9.87 13.85
N VAL A 208 -8.24 -8.63 13.75
CA VAL A 208 -8.01 -7.61 14.79
C VAL A 208 -8.59 -8.04 16.13
N HIS A 209 -9.77 -8.64 16.18
CA HIS A 209 -10.36 -9.18 17.41
C HIS A 209 -9.51 -10.32 17.98
N LYS A 210 -9.01 -11.25 17.15
CA LYS A 210 -8.08 -12.31 17.57
C LYS A 210 -6.84 -11.71 18.23
N ILE A 211 -6.20 -10.73 17.57
CA ILE A 211 -5.01 -10.04 18.10
C ILE A 211 -5.32 -9.38 19.46
N ASN A 212 -6.41 -8.63 19.56
CA ASN A 212 -6.76 -7.91 20.80
C ASN A 212 -7.14 -8.86 21.95
N SER A 213 -7.60 -10.08 21.66
CA SER A 213 -7.86 -11.08 22.70
C SER A 213 -6.58 -11.64 23.32
N GLU A 214 -5.50 -11.70 22.56
CA GLU A 214 -4.18 -12.18 23.00
C GLU A 214 -3.31 -11.03 23.55
N TYR A 215 -3.43 -9.84 22.94
CA TYR A 215 -2.64 -8.65 23.25
C TYR A 215 -3.57 -7.46 23.50
N PRO A 216 -4.10 -7.30 24.72
CA PRO A 216 -4.88 -6.10 25.07
C PRO A 216 -4.08 -4.83 24.79
N ASP A 217 -4.70 -3.84 24.14
CA ASP A 217 -4.03 -2.61 23.69
C ASP A 217 -2.96 -2.79 22.60
N ALA A 218 -3.06 -3.86 21.78
CA ALA A 218 -2.16 -4.11 20.67
C ALA A 218 -2.03 -2.89 19.75
N LYS A 219 -0.81 -2.58 19.34
CA LYS A 219 -0.56 -1.61 18.27
C LYS A 219 -0.71 -2.28 16.91
N ILE A 220 -1.78 -1.93 16.20
CA ILE A 220 -2.18 -2.56 14.96
C ILE A 220 -2.14 -1.54 13.82
N ILE A 221 -1.49 -1.92 12.71
CA ILE A 221 -1.46 -1.18 11.45
C ILE A 221 -2.18 -2.03 10.42
N VAL A 222 -3.24 -1.49 9.80
CA VAL A 222 -3.93 -2.13 8.69
C VAL A 222 -3.65 -1.30 7.44
N MET A 223 -2.96 -1.87 6.47
CA MET A 223 -2.62 -1.17 5.24
C MET A 223 -2.96 -2.01 4.01
N GLY A 224 -3.17 -1.34 2.87
CA GLY A 224 -3.47 -2.06 1.64
C GLY A 224 -4.06 -1.18 0.55
N ASP A 225 -4.27 -1.82 -0.60
CA ASP A 225 -5.22 -1.40 -1.62
C ASP A 225 -6.59 -1.99 -1.28
N PHE A 226 -7.45 -1.15 -0.69
CA PHE A 226 -8.78 -1.57 -0.28
C PHE A 226 -9.80 -1.56 -1.44
N ASN A 227 -9.40 -1.10 -2.63
CA ASN A 227 -10.30 -0.90 -3.76
C ASN A 227 -11.57 -0.08 -3.40
N ASP A 228 -11.55 0.58 -2.25
CA ASP A 228 -12.57 1.45 -1.68
C ASP A 228 -11.96 2.69 -1.04
N ASP A 229 -12.65 3.82 -1.13
CA ASP A 229 -12.23 5.07 -0.52
C ASP A 229 -12.38 5.03 1.02
N PRO A 230 -11.65 5.85 1.77
CA PRO A 230 -11.76 5.93 3.25
C PRO A 230 -13.19 6.16 3.76
N THR A 231 -14.05 6.75 2.94
CA THR A 231 -15.45 7.04 3.24
C THR A 231 -16.43 5.95 2.82
N SER A 232 -15.96 4.92 2.10
CA SER A 232 -16.78 3.80 1.65
C SER A 232 -17.29 2.97 2.83
N LYS A 233 -18.44 2.32 2.66
CA LYS A 233 -19.11 1.52 3.70
C LYS A 233 -18.21 0.45 4.28
N SER A 234 -17.52 -0.31 3.41
CA SER A 234 -16.59 -1.38 3.82
C SER A 234 -15.48 -0.87 4.75
N VAL A 235 -14.85 0.26 4.42
CA VAL A 235 -13.78 0.85 5.23
C VAL A 235 -14.35 1.53 6.46
N LYS A 236 -15.30 2.45 6.30
CA LYS A 236 -15.73 3.34 7.38
C LYS A 236 -16.59 2.65 8.43
N LYS A 237 -17.45 1.68 8.02
CA LYS A 237 -18.39 1.02 8.95
C LYS A 237 -17.91 -0.36 9.40
N HIS A 238 -17.26 -1.11 8.51
CA HIS A 238 -16.89 -2.50 8.80
C HIS A 238 -15.45 -2.67 9.27
N LEU A 239 -14.52 -1.74 8.93
CA LEU A 239 -13.12 -1.83 9.36
C LEU A 239 -12.74 -0.79 10.43
N VAL A 240 -12.96 0.51 10.16
CA VAL A 240 -12.41 1.59 11.00
C VAL A 240 -13.09 1.67 12.36
N ASN A 241 -14.39 1.52 12.44
CA ASN A 241 -15.21 1.61 13.65
C ASN A 241 -14.67 2.61 14.72
N ASP A 242 -14.98 2.38 16.01
CA ASP A 242 -14.54 3.27 17.11
C ASP A 242 -13.11 2.96 17.64
N THR A 243 -12.45 1.92 17.14
CA THR A 243 -11.13 1.49 17.65
C THR A 243 -9.96 1.90 16.77
N PHE A 244 -10.23 2.28 15.53
CA PHE A 244 -9.22 2.67 14.55
C PHE A 244 -9.30 4.15 14.17
N TYR A 245 -8.19 4.66 13.64
CA TYR A 245 -8.04 5.99 13.06
C TYR A 245 -7.49 5.86 11.63
N ASN A 246 -8.23 6.42 10.67
CA ASN A 246 -7.82 6.47 9.27
C ASN A 246 -7.39 7.89 8.88
N PRO A 247 -6.09 8.20 8.81
CA PRO A 247 -5.61 9.52 8.42
C PRO A 247 -5.90 9.84 6.95
N MET A 248 -6.16 8.84 6.11
CA MET A 248 -6.43 9.00 4.68
C MET A 248 -7.80 9.66 4.41
N GLU A 249 -8.75 9.57 5.35
CA GLU A 249 -10.04 10.26 5.24
C GLU A 249 -9.86 11.80 5.13
N ARG A 250 -8.84 12.33 5.79
CA ARG A 250 -8.51 13.75 5.65
C ARG A 250 -7.93 14.07 4.27
N LEU A 251 -7.09 13.20 3.73
CA LEU A 251 -6.44 13.42 2.45
C LEU A 251 -7.45 13.43 1.30
N ILE A 252 -8.36 12.46 1.24
CA ILE A 252 -9.37 12.42 0.17
C ILE A 252 -10.29 13.65 0.22
N ASN A 253 -10.64 14.14 1.40
CA ASN A 253 -11.46 15.33 1.58
C ASN A 253 -10.77 16.62 1.10
N THR A 254 -9.44 16.60 0.94
CA THR A 254 -8.64 17.71 0.37
C THR A 254 -8.28 17.51 -1.10
N GLY A 255 -8.85 16.50 -1.75
CA GLY A 255 -8.69 16.22 -3.18
C GLY A 255 -7.47 15.40 -3.56
N TYR A 256 -6.82 14.73 -2.59
CA TYR A 256 -5.78 13.75 -2.87
C TYR A 256 -6.37 12.40 -3.24
N GLY A 257 -5.63 11.65 -4.07
CA GLY A 257 -5.98 10.29 -4.45
C GLY A 257 -4.74 9.52 -4.88
N THR A 258 -4.83 8.20 -4.83
CA THR A 258 -3.74 7.31 -5.25
C THR A 258 -3.90 6.83 -6.67
N LEU A 259 -5.12 6.79 -7.19
CA LEU A 259 -5.39 6.47 -8.57
C LEU A 259 -6.50 7.36 -9.16
N ASN A 260 -6.51 7.48 -10.48
CA ASN A 260 -7.55 8.22 -11.19
C ASN A 260 -8.30 7.31 -12.18
N HIS A 261 -9.61 7.18 -11.99
CA HIS A 261 -10.47 6.46 -12.90
C HIS A 261 -11.53 7.40 -13.50
N LYS A 262 -11.58 7.52 -14.83
CA LYS A 262 -12.55 8.37 -15.56
C LYS A 262 -12.62 9.81 -15.03
N LYS A 263 -11.47 10.43 -14.70
CA LYS A 263 -11.31 11.76 -14.12
C LYS A 263 -11.74 11.92 -12.67
N THR A 264 -12.09 10.84 -12.00
CA THR A 264 -12.35 10.82 -10.55
C THR A 264 -11.13 10.27 -9.83
N TRP A 265 -10.66 11.01 -8.85
CA TRP A 265 -9.59 10.56 -7.96
C TRP A 265 -10.19 9.68 -6.86
N HIS A 266 -9.54 8.55 -6.61
CA HIS A 266 -9.82 7.62 -5.53
C HIS A 266 -8.59 7.45 -4.66
N LEU A 267 -8.79 7.21 -3.38
CA LEU A 267 -7.74 6.94 -2.42
C LEU A 267 -7.92 5.51 -1.87
N PHE A 268 -7.63 4.52 -2.73
CA PHE A 268 -7.80 3.11 -2.41
C PHE A 268 -6.67 2.55 -1.56
N ASP A 269 -5.47 3.10 -1.71
CA ASP A 269 -4.30 2.74 -0.93
C ASP A 269 -4.33 3.51 0.40
N GLN A 270 -4.36 2.77 1.53
CA GLN A 270 -4.57 3.38 2.84
C GLN A 270 -3.66 2.74 3.89
N ILE A 271 -3.37 3.51 4.94
CA ILE A 271 -2.69 3.04 6.16
C ILE A 271 -3.51 3.50 7.35
N ILE A 272 -4.06 2.56 8.08
CA ILE A 272 -5.04 2.74 9.16
C ILE A 272 -4.40 2.24 10.46
N PHE A 273 -4.67 2.90 11.57
CA PHE A 273 -4.05 2.61 12.86
C PHE A 273 -5.06 2.33 13.96
N SER A 274 -4.72 1.43 14.88
CA SER A 274 -5.39 1.38 16.18
C SER A 274 -5.18 2.71 16.92
N LYS A 275 -6.22 3.20 17.63
CA LYS A 275 -6.22 4.55 18.23
C LYS A 275 -5.13 4.80 19.27
N ASN A 276 -4.50 3.76 19.81
CA ASN A 276 -3.36 3.90 20.71
C ASN A 276 -2.10 4.48 20.01
N PHE A 277 -2.01 4.49 18.68
CA PHE A 277 -0.98 5.24 17.95
C PHE A 277 -1.17 6.77 18.00
N ILE A 278 -2.36 7.26 18.40
CA ILE A 278 -2.61 8.70 18.55
C ILE A 278 -2.06 9.20 19.89
N LYS A 279 -1.98 8.33 20.89
CA LYS A 279 -1.45 8.67 22.21
C LYS A 279 0.05 8.88 22.15
N ILE A 280 0.54 9.86 22.94
CA ILE A 280 1.98 10.11 23.13
C ILE A 280 2.38 9.45 24.43
N GLU A 281 3.11 8.37 24.35
CA GLU A 281 3.60 7.61 25.50
C GLU A 281 5.12 7.45 25.38
N ASP A 282 5.83 7.45 26.50
CA ASP A 282 7.28 7.27 26.54
C ASP A 282 7.71 5.94 25.92
N LYS A 283 8.76 5.97 25.11
CA LYS A 283 9.33 4.81 24.38
C LYS A 283 8.36 4.14 23.38
N LYS A 284 7.20 4.73 23.10
CA LYS A 284 6.20 4.22 22.17
C LYS A 284 6.14 5.04 20.89
N HIS A 285 5.78 4.38 19.78
CA HIS A 285 5.53 5.07 18.51
C HIS A 285 4.18 5.78 18.55
N SER A 286 4.16 7.00 18.03
CA SER A 286 2.93 7.77 17.83
C SER A 286 2.85 8.30 16.41
N PHE A 287 1.63 8.34 15.88
CA PHE A 287 1.33 8.90 14.56
C PHE A 287 1.61 10.41 14.52
N LYS A 288 2.21 10.89 13.42
CA LYS A 288 2.54 12.31 13.23
C LYS A 288 2.01 12.89 11.94
N TYR A 289 2.01 12.12 10.84
CA TYR A 289 1.70 12.67 9.52
C TYR A 289 1.37 11.56 8.53
N ALA A 290 0.51 11.86 7.57
CA ALA A 290 0.18 10.99 6.44
C ALA A 290 0.17 11.80 5.15
N ASP A 291 0.55 11.17 4.04
CA ASP A 291 0.53 11.79 2.72
C ASP A 291 0.47 10.76 1.60
N VAL A 292 0.14 11.23 0.40
CA VAL A 292 0.31 10.52 -0.86
C VAL A 292 1.64 10.94 -1.47
N PHE A 293 2.45 9.98 -1.90
CA PHE A 293 3.71 10.27 -2.57
C PHE A 293 3.48 10.46 -4.07
N ASP A 294 3.01 11.63 -4.43
CA ASP A 294 2.59 12.01 -5.78
C ASP A 294 3.60 12.93 -6.49
N GLU A 295 4.88 12.64 -6.33
CA GLU A 295 5.98 13.42 -6.91
C GLU A 295 5.86 13.57 -8.43
N HIS A 296 6.38 14.67 -8.96
CA HIS A 296 6.23 15.01 -10.39
C HIS A 296 6.70 13.88 -11.33
N PHE A 297 7.77 13.19 -10.98
CA PHE A 297 8.33 12.12 -11.83
C PHE A 297 7.44 10.86 -11.89
N LEU A 298 6.51 10.69 -10.94
CA LEU A 298 5.51 9.62 -10.93
C LEU A 298 4.28 9.91 -11.78
N LYS A 299 4.15 11.13 -12.32
CA LYS A 299 2.96 11.60 -13.03
C LYS A 299 3.15 11.56 -14.54
N GLU A 300 2.07 11.28 -15.25
CA GLU A 300 1.98 11.57 -16.67
C GLU A 300 2.17 13.06 -16.90
N TRP A 301 3.15 13.43 -17.72
CA TRP A 301 3.56 14.82 -17.88
C TRP A 301 2.78 15.55 -18.99
N LYS A 302 2.11 14.83 -19.91
CA LYS A 302 1.36 15.38 -21.03
C LYS A 302 0.14 14.55 -21.45
N GLY A 303 -0.69 15.11 -22.32
CA GLY A 303 -1.82 14.43 -22.95
C GLY A 303 -3.03 14.27 -22.03
N LYS A 304 -3.91 13.35 -22.43
CA LYS A 304 -5.21 13.09 -21.77
C LYS A 304 -5.09 12.69 -20.30
N TYR A 305 -4.00 12.05 -19.93
CA TYR A 305 -3.76 11.50 -18.61
C TYR A 305 -2.79 12.33 -17.75
N LYS A 306 -2.49 13.58 -18.20
CA LYS A 306 -1.59 14.48 -17.45
C LYS A 306 -2.00 14.58 -15.98
N GLY A 307 -1.03 14.36 -15.10
CA GLY A 307 -1.21 14.40 -13.64
C GLY A 307 -1.58 13.05 -13.02
N ASN A 308 -2.07 12.07 -13.79
CA ASN A 308 -2.34 10.73 -13.31
C ASN A 308 -1.04 9.97 -13.02
N PRO A 309 -1.08 8.88 -12.24
CA PRO A 309 0.07 7.98 -12.11
C PRO A 309 0.59 7.52 -13.47
N PHE A 310 1.91 7.61 -13.66
CA PHE A 310 2.57 7.13 -14.87
C PHE A 310 2.75 5.61 -14.81
N ARG A 311 1.76 4.91 -15.32
CA ARG A 311 1.59 3.46 -15.23
C ARG A 311 2.46 2.68 -16.23
N THR A 312 2.60 1.38 -15.98
CA THR A 312 3.38 0.48 -16.84
C THR A 312 2.70 0.23 -18.18
N TYR A 313 1.36 0.05 -18.17
CA TYR A 313 0.58 -0.19 -19.38
C TYR A 313 -0.71 0.65 -19.42
N ILE A 314 -1.11 1.04 -20.63
CA ILE A 314 -2.48 1.49 -20.94
C ILE A 314 -3.09 0.46 -21.89
N GLY A 315 -3.98 -0.39 -21.39
CA GLY A 315 -4.45 -1.56 -22.11
C GLY A 315 -3.27 -2.48 -22.50
N LYS A 316 -3.06 -2.71 -23.80
CA LYS A 316 -1.92 -3.50 -24.32
C LYS A 316 -0.65 -2.66 -24.56
N TRP A 317 -0.73 -1.34 -24.47
CA TRP A 317 0.36 -0.45 -24.83
C TRP A 317 1.31 -0.22 -23.67
N TYR A 318 2.56 -0.62 -23.85
CA TYR A 318 3.63 -0.39 -22.87
C TYR A 318 3.99 1.09 -22.79
N GLN A 319 3.83 1.69 -21.62
CA GLN A 319 4.23 3.07 -21.32
C GLN A 319 5.59 3.12 -20.61
N GLY A 320 5.92 2.06 -19.92
CA GLY A 320 7.17 1.94 -19.16
C GLY A 320 7.23 2.89 -17.97
N GLY A 321 6.09 3.19 -17.38
CA GLY A 321 5.95 3.98 -16.16
C GLY A 321 6.35 3.24 -14.88
N PHE A 322 5.77 3.62 -13.76
CA PHE A 322 6.05 3.08 -12.42
C PHE A 322 4.93 2.16 -11.94
N SER A 323 3.76 2.71 -11.69
CA SER A 323 2.52 2.03 -11.30
C SER A 323 1.33 2.91 -11.69
N ASP A 324 0.13 2.33 -11.74
CA ASP A 324 -1.14 3.05 -11.87
C ASP A 324 -1.67 3.58 -10.52
N HIS A 325 -0.91 3.34 -9.44
CA HIS A 325 -1.14 3.91 -8.13
C HIS A 325 0.02 4.79 -7.69
N PHE A 326 -0.28 5.84 -6.90
CA PHE A 326 0.71 6.53 -6.10
C PHE A 326 0.87 5.84 -4.75
N PRO A 327 2.12 5.71 -4.22
CA PRO A 327 2.31 5.20 -2.87
C PRO A 327 1.69 6.12 -1.82
N VAL A 328 1.26 5.54 -0.70
CA VAL A 328 0.93 6.28 0.51
C VAL A 328 1.96 6.02 1.58
N TYR A 329 2.17 7.01 2.46
CA TYR A 329 3.08 6.85 3.57
C TYR A 329 2.64 7.64 4.79
N VAL A 330 3.10 7.20 5.94
CA VAL A 330 2.89 7.86 7.21
C VAL A 330 4.21 7.97 7.96
N TYR A 331 4.29 8.95 8.86
CA TYR A 331 5.37 9.04 9.84
C TYR A 331 4.89 8.65 11.21
N LEU A 332 5.63 7.74 11.81
CA LEU A 332 5.59 7.47 13.23
C LEU A 332 6.81 8.09 13.91
N LYS A 333 6.64 8.58 15.12
CA LYS A 333 7.74 9.05 15.96
C LYS A 333 7.82 8.18 17.22
N LYS A 334 9.00 7.66 17.54
CA LYS A 334 9.27 7.08 18.85
C LYS A 334 9.51 8.22 19.84
N ASN A 335 8.74 8.28 20.90
CA ASN A 335 8.77 9.37 21.89
C ASN A 335 9.81 9.10 22.98
#